data_29d95964741071abe8d7c5cd1bf0d802
#
_entry.id   29d95964741071abe8d7c5cd1bf0d802
#
_cell.length_a   1.000
_cell.length_b   1.000
_cell.length_c   1.000
_cell.angle_alpha   90.00
_cell.angle_beta   90.00
_cell.angle_gamma   90.00
#
_symmetry.space_group_name_H-M   'P 1'
#
loop_
_entity.id
_entity.type
_entity.pdbx_description
1 polymer ?
#
loop_
_entity_poly.entity_id
_entity_poly.type
_entity_poly.pdbx_seq_one_letter_code
_entity_poly.pdbx_strand_id
1 'polypeptide(L)'
;MSFGDELDRQRAQIMRAVRHASEGWAQAMRAHKLAPPDPGFAQRLRTLSDAAVDEQVAWEHAHAAGLLWRPVPGAENAAPPYELRPDTGRRGPAELWTRFDAAVAGLNQAITGSDAAKVADAFGEMSAAARALADAVADEDAAAERAPVSERARTRGAA
;
A
#
# COMPACT_ATOMS: atom_id res chain seq x y z
N MET A 1 -6.62 -12.50 -37.97
CA MET A 1 -6.43 -11.35 -37.10
C MET A 1 -5.13 -10.64 -37.47
N SER A 2 -5.16 -9.33 -37.51
CA SER A 2 -3.95 -8.58 -37.78
C SER A 2 -3.08 -8.48 -36.54
N PHE A 3 -1.80 -8.17 -36.76
CA PHE A 3 -0.85 -7.90 -35.68
C PHE A 3 -1.29 -6.71 -34.80
N GLY A 4 -1.90 -5.67 -35.43
CA GLY A 4 -2.44 -4.53 -34.71
C GLY A 4 -3.59 -4.90 -33.77
N ASP A 5 -4.47 -5.81 -34.17
CA ASP A 5 -5.58 -6.29 -33.33
C ASP A 5 -5.08 -7.03 -32.11
N GLU A 6 -4.00 -7.81 -32.24
CA GLU A 6 -3.38 -8.52 -31.13
C GLU A 6 -2.75 -7.56 -30.11
N LEU A 7 -2.03 -6.55 -30.60
CA LEU A 7 -1.45 -5.52 -29.73
C LEU A 7 -2.53 -4.74 -28.96
N ASP A 8 -3.61 -4.36 -29.64
CA ASP A 8 -4.73 -3.66 -29.01
C ASP A 8 -5.38 -4.51 -27.91
N ARG A 9 -5.51 -5.81 -28.16
CA ARG A 9 -6.05 -6.74 -27.18
C ARG A 9 -5.15 -6.87 -25.96
N GLN A 10 -3.84 -6.96 -26.15
CA GLN A 10 -2.86 -7.03 -25.07
C GLN A 10 -2.90 -5.76 -24.20
N ARG A 11 -2.94 -4.59 -24.86
CA ARG A 11 -3.05 -3.31 -24.15
C ARG A 11 -4.35 -3.23 -23.34
N ALA A 12 -5.46 -3.68 -23.92
CA ALA A 12 -6.75 -3.70 -23.21
C ALA A 12 -6.71 -4.59 -21.96
N GLN A 13 -6.04 -5.74 -22.05
CA GLN A 13 -5.86 -6.63 -20.90
C GLN A 13 -5.03 -5.98 -19.80
N ILE A 14 -3.93 -5.32 -20.18
CA ILE A 14 -3.06 -4.61 -19.23
C ILE A 14 -3.85 -3.48 -18.55
N MET A 15 -4.61 -2.71 -19.30
CA MET A 15 -5.40 -1.61 -18.74
C MET A 15 -6.51 -2.11 -17.81
N ARG A 16 -7.10 -3.27 -18.06
CA ARG A 16 -8.04 -3.89 -17.12
C ARG A 16 -7.36 -4.28 -15.82
N ALA A 17 -6.15 -4.85 -15.91
CA ALA A 17 -5.37 -5.21 -14.73
C ALA A 17 -4.97 -3.97 -13.91
N VAL A 18 -4.55 -2.90 -14.58
CA VAL A 18 -4.23 -1.62 -13.95
C VAL A 18 -5.45 -1.04 -13.23
N ARG A 19 -6.61 -1.05 -13.88
CA ARG A 19 -7.86 -0.55 -13.26
C ARG A 19 -8.22 -1.36 -12.01
N HIS A 20 -8.15 -2.68 -12.12
CA HIS A 20 -8.46 -3.56 -10.98
C HIS A 20 -7.50 -3.31 -9.82
N ALA A 21 -6.20 -3.19 -10.09
CA ALA A 21 -5.19 -2.90 -9.07
C ALA A 21 -5.45 -1.53 -8.42
N SER A 22 -5.77 -0.50 -9.22
CA SER A 22 -6.03 0.84 -8.70
C SER A 22 -7.28 0.91 -7.83
N GLU A 23 -8.33 0.17 -8.18
CA GLU A 23 -9.53 0.04 -7.34
C GLU A 23 -9.21 -0.65 -6.00
N GLY A 24 -8.43 -1.72 -6.04
CA GLY A 24 -7.98 -2.42 -4.83
C GLY A 24 -7.13 -1.54 -3.93
N TRP A 25 -6.22 -0.77 -4.51
CA TRP A 25 -5.40 0.19 -3.76
C TRP A 25 -6.26 1.27 -3.10
N ALA A 26 -7.23 1.84 -3.82
CA ALA A 26 -8.13 2.84 -3.29
C ALA A 26 -8.95 2.29 -2.10
N GLN A 27 -9.43 1.05 -2.19
CA GLN A 27 -10.15 0.41 -1.09
C GLN A 27 -9.25 0.19 0.13
N ALA A 28 -8.03 -0.29 -0.08
CA ALA A 28 -7.06 -0.51 0.99
C ALA A 28 -6.69 0.80 1.69
N MET A 29 -6.50 1.88 0.94
CA MET A 29 -6.23 3.20 1.49
C MET A 29 -7.38 3.72 2.34
N ARG A 30 -8.61 3.58 1.87
CA ARG A 30 -9.79 4.01 2.65
C ARG A 30 -9.91 3.26 3.95
N ALA A 31 -9.72 1.94 3.93
CA ALA A 31 -9.74 1.12 5.14
C ALA A 31 -8.67 1.55 6.13
N HIS A 32 -7.45 1.82 5.63
CA HIS A 32 -6.34 2.28 6.46
C HIS A 32 -6.61 3.64 7.10
N LYS A 33 -7.14 4.60 6.32
CA LYS A 33 -7.44 5.96 6.82
C LYS A 33 -8.53 5.98 7.89
N LEU A 34 -9.55 5.14 7.72
CA LEU A 34 -10.69 5.12 8.64
C LEU A 34 -10.41 4.37 9.94
N ALA A 35 -9.31 3.66 9.99
CA ALA A 35 -9.02 2.78 11.11
C ALA A 35 -7.95 3.36 12.01
N PRO A 36 -8.26 3.68 13.27
CA PRO A 36 -7.25 4.00 14.25
C PRO A 36 -6.35 2.78 14.54
N PRO A 37 -5.19 2.97 15.19
CA PRO A 37 -4.35 1.85 15.59
C PRO A 37 -5.07 0.96 16.61
N ASP A 38 -5.65 -0.12 16.16
CA ASP A 38 -6.41 -1.10 16.94
C ASP A 38 -5.88 -2.52 16.67
N PRO A 39 -6.50 -3.57 17.25
CA PRO A 39 -6.04 -4.95 17.03
C PRO A 39 -6.03 -5.40 15.57
N GLY A 40 -6.82 -4.77 14.70
CA GLY A 40 -6.84 -5.07 13.27
C GLY A 40 -5.80 -4.32 12.44
N PHE A 41 -4.99 -3.47 13.06
CA PHE A 41 -4.08 -2.57 12.36
C PHE A 41 -3.03 -3.32 11.52
N ALA A 42 -2.42 -4.38 12.08
CA ALA A 42 -1.47 -5.21 11.36
C ALA A 42 -2.09 -5.83 10.09
N GLN A 43 -3.32 -6.32 10.19
CA GLN A 43 -4.01 -6.91 9.05
C GLN A 43 -4.32 -5.86 7.98
N ARG A 44 -4.69 -4.64 8.36
CA ARG A 44 -4.92 -3.56 7.39
C ARG A 44 -3.65 -3.16 6.69
N LEU A 45 -2.52 -3.15 7.37
CA LEU A 45 -1.21 -2.91 6.75
C LEU A 45 -0.85 -4.02 5.75
N ARG A 46 -1.17 -5.27 6.06
CA ARG A 46 -0.97 -6.40 5.13
C ARG A 46 -1.84 -6.26 3.89
N THR A 47 -3.09 -5.87 4.06
CA THR A 47 -4.00 -5.60 2.95
C THR A 47 -3.46 -4.47 2.07
N LEU A 48 -2.94 -3.42 2.68
CA LEU A 48 -2.30 -2.32 1.96
C LEU A 48 -1.06 -2.80 1.20
N SER A 49 -0.22 -3.63 1.82
CA SER A 49 0.95 -4.24 1.19
C SER A 49 0.56 -5.08 -0.03
N ASP A 50 -0.46 -5.92 0.09
CA ASP A 50 -0.92 -6.77 -1.01
C ASP A 50 -1.47 -5.93 -2.16
N ALA A 51 -2.24 -4.88 -1.86
CA ALA A 51 -2.74 -3.97 -2.87
C ALA A 51 -1.60 -3.22 -3.59
N ALA A 52 -0.54 -2.86 -2.87
CA ALA A 52 0.64 -2.24 -3.46
C ALA A 52 1.39 -3.20 -4.40
N VAL A 53 1.46 -4.49 -4.06
CA VAL A 53 2.04 -5.51 -4.95
C VAL A 53 1.25 -5.60 -6.26
N ASP A 54 -0.07 -5.62 -6.18
CA ASP A 54 -0.93 -5.67 -7.37
C ASP A 54 -0.69 -4.45 -8.28
N GLU A 55 -0.56 -3.27 -7.69
CA GLU A 55 -0.21 -2.05 -8.43
C GLU A 55 1.18 -2.16 -9.06
N GLN A 56 2.16 -2.65 -8.30
CA GLN A 56 3.53 -2.84 -8.78
C GLN A 56 3.54 -3.73 -10.03
N VAL A 57 2.92 -4.90 -9.94
CA VAL A 57 2.89 -5.88 -11.03
C VAL A 57 2.18 -5.30 -12.25
N ALA A 58 1.03 -4.64 -12.05
CA ALA A 58 0.27 -4.06 -13.14
C ALA A 58 1.08 -2.97 -13.89
N TRP A 59 1.78 -2.10 -13.16
CA TRP A 59 2.55 -1.03 -13.77
C TRP A 59 3.87 -1.51 -14.37
N GLU A 60 4.47 -2.60 -13.88
CA GLU A 60 5.59 -3.26 -14.53
C GLU A 60 5.18 -3.79 -15.91
N HIS A 61 4.02 -4.43 -16.01
CA HIS A 61 3.48 -4.91 -17.29
C HIS A 61 3.16 -3.74 -18.22
N ALA A 62 2.57 -2.67 -17.70
CA ALA A 62 2.26 -1.47 -18.48
C ALA A 62 3.55 -0.84 -19.03
N HIS A 63 4.58 -0.73 -18.23
CA HIS A 63 5.87 -0.20 -18.66
C HIS A 63 6.48 -1.07 -19.79
N ALA A 64 6.46 -2.40 -19.63
CA ALA A 64 6.97 -3.32 -20.64
C ALA A 64 6.22 -3.20 -21.97
N ALA A 65 4.95 -2.81 -21.93
CA ALA A 65 4.13 -2.57 -23.12
C ALA A 65 4.26 -1.13 -23.68
N GLY A 66 5.14 -0.31 -23.12
CA GLY A 66 5.35 1.06 -23.55
C GLY A 66 4.29 2.06 -23.10
N LEU A 67 3.48 1.69 -22.10
CA LEU A 67 2.44 2.56 -21.56
C LEU A 67 3.01 3.49 -20.49
N LEU A 68 2.48 4.71 -20.44
CA LEU A 68 2.83 5.69 -19.41
C LEU A 68 1.88 5.54 -18.21
N TRP A 69 2.38 5.89 -17.03
CA TRP A 69 1.52 5.96 -15.85
C TRP A 69 0.58 7.16 -15.97
N ARG A 70 -0.69 6.93 -15.62
CA ARG A 70 -1.72 7.97 -15.50
C ARG A 70 -2.69 7.59 -14.40
N PRO A 71 -3.30 8.57 -13.72
CA PRO A 71 -4.40 8.27 -12.79
C PRO A 71 -5.52 7.52 -13.51
N VAL A 72 -6.06 6.49 -12.86
CA VAL A 72 -7.13 5.67 -13.44
C VAL A 72 -8.47 6.36 -13.20
N PRO A 73 -9.27 6.63 -14.25
CA PRO A 73 -10.61 7.19 -14.07
C PRO A 73 -11.48 6.28 -13.17
N GLY A 74 -12.22 6.87 -12.25
CA GLY A 74 -13.03 6.14 -11.28
C GLY A 74 -12.34 5.83 -9.97
N ALA A 75 -11.02 6.02 -9.89
CA ALA A 75 -10.25 5.83 -8.67
C ALA A 75 -9.85 7.17 -8.01
N GLU A 76 -10.64 8.20 -8.22
CA GLU A 76 -10.36 9.57 -7.75
C GLU A 76 -10.29 9.67 -6.22
N ASN A 77 -10.93 8.75 -5.51
CA ASN A 77 -10.88 8.70 -4.04
C ASN A 77 -9.48 8.37 -3.50
N ALA A 78 -8.59 7.90 -4.38
CA ALA A 78 -7.19 7.66 -4.08
C ALA A 78 -6.30 8.71 -4.75
N ALA A 79 -6.81 9.93 -4.96
CA ALA A 79 -6.05 11.01 -5.59
C ALA A 79 -4.84 11.40 -4.74
N PRO A 80 -3.69 11.70 -5.38
CA PRO A 80 -2.52 12.22 -4.66
C PRO A 80 -2.80 13.59 -4.03
N PRO A 81 -2.09 13.96 -2.95
CA PRO A 81 -1.10 13.14 -2.27
C PRO A 81 -1.75 12.08 -1.38
N TYR A 82 -1.16 10.88 -1.37
CA TYR A 82 -1.64 9.81 -0.50
C TYR A 82 -1.21 10.08 0.94
N GLU A 83 -2.16 9.98 1.86
CA GLU A 83 -1.92 10.12 3.29
C GLU A 83 -2.21 8.78 3.97
N LEU A 84 -1.16 8.07 4.36
CA LEU A 84 -1.24 6.70 4.85
C LEU A 84 -0.75 6.57 6.28
N ARG A 85 -0.76 7.66 7.02
CA ARG A 85 -0.34 7.70 8.43
C ARG A 85 -1.55 7.84 9.33
N PRO A 86 -1.61 7.10 10.46
CA PRO A 86 -2.55 7.46 11.51
C PRO A 86 -2.15 8.82 12.08
N ASP A 87 -3.12 9.67 12.39
CA ASP A 87 -2.87 10.98 12.98
C ASP A 87 -2.27 10.85 14.38
N THR A 88 -2.64 9.80 15.11
CA THR A 88 -2.19 9.58 16.50
C THR A 88 -1.93 8.08 16.71
N GLY A 89 -1.17 7.76 17.76
CA GLY A 89 -1.05 6.40 18.25
C GLY A 89 -0.27 5.45 17.35
N ARG A 90 0.84 5.91 16.79
CA ARG A 90 1.70 5.04 15.99
C ARG A 90 2.22 3.88 16.81
N ARG A 91 1.99 2.66 16.33
CA ARG A 91 2.46 1.42 16.95
C ARG A 91 3.58 0.83 16.10
N GLY A 92 4.57 0.25 16.78
CA GLY A 92 5.71 -0.37 16.12
C GLY A 92 6.98 0.47 16.22
N PRO A 93 8.13 -0.09 15.81
CA PRO A 93 9.43 0.58 15.90
C PRO A 93 9.48 1.87 15.09
N ALA A 94 10.12 2.90 15.65
CA ALA A 94 10.24 4.20 15.01
C ALA A 94 10.92 4.15 13.65
N GLU A 95 11.95 3.31 13.50
CA GLU A 95 12.68 3.16 12.22
C GLU A 95 11.80 2.57 11.12
N LEU A 96 10.84 1.71 11.46
CA LEU A 96 9.90 1.17 10.47
C LEU A 96 8.88 2.22 10.03
N TRP A 97 8.48 3.11 10.93
CA TRP A 97 7.65 4.26 10.56
C TRP A 97 8.40 5.25 9.69
N THR A 98 9.69 5.47 9.96
CA THR A 98 10.54 6.30 9.10
C THR A 98 10.60 5.72 7.68
N ARG A 99 10.77 4.42 7.57
CA ARG A 99 10.75 3.71 6.27
C ARG A 99 9.40 3.82 5.59
N PHE A 100 8.32 3.64 6.34
CA PHE A 100 6.96 3.76 5.83
C PHE A 100 6.69 5.17 5.29
N ASP A 101 7.02 6.20 6.07
CA ASP A 101 6.87 7.60 5.67
C ASP A 101 7.69 7.91 4.41
N ALA A 102 8.91 7.42 4.33
CA ALA A 102 9.77 7.58 3.15
C ALA A 102 9.16 6.91 1.92
N ALA A 103 8.57 5.72 2.09
CA ALA A 103 7.89 5.01 0.99
C ALA A 103 6.67 5.79 0.50
N VAL A 104 5.87 6.36 1.41
CA VAL A 104 4.73 7.21 1.06
C VAL A 104 5.19 8.45 0.30
N ALA A 105 6.24 9.11 0.76
CA ALA A 105 6.82 10.28 0.09
C ALA A 105 7.34 9.92 -1.31
N GLY A 106 8.03 8.79 -1.44
CA GLY A 106 8.53 8.30 -2.71
C GLY A 106 7.42 7.98 -3.71
N LEU A 107 6.34 7.36 -3.23
CA LEU A 107 5.16 7.09 -4.05
C LEU A 107 4.51 8.39 -4.52
N ASN A 108 4.30 9.35 -3.62
CA ASN A 108 3.72 10.64 -3.96
C ASN A 108 4.60 11.42 -4.96
N GLN A 109 5.91 11.26 -4.88
CA GLN A 109 6.84 11.84 -5.85
C GLN A 109 6.72 11.15 -7.22
N ALA A 110 6.69 9.83 -7.25
CA ALA A 110 6.64 9.05 -8.49
C ALA A 110 5.38 9.34 -9.31
N ILE A 111 4.23 9.48 -8.64
CA ILE A 111 2.95 9.71 -9.31
C ILE A 111 2.75 11.13 -9.83
N THR A 112 3.67 12.06 -9.59
CA THR A 112 3.67 13.38 -10.23
C THR A 112 4.18 13.32 -11.67
N GLY A 113 4.93 12.28 -12.02
CA GLY A 113 5.42 12.03 -13.37
C GLY A 113 4.53 11.08 -14.14
N SER A 114 5.05 10.56 -15.24
CA SER A 114 4.34 9.61 -16.12
C SER A 114 5.11 8.31 -16.35
N ASP A 115 6.20 8.09 -15.64
CA ASP A 115 7.05 6.91 -15.80
C ASP A 115 6.46 5.73 -15.01
N ALA A 116 5.87 4.78 -15.73
CA ALA A 116 5.25 3.59 -15.12
C ALA A 116 6.26 2.73 -14.35
N ALA A 117 7.53 2.67 -14.78
CA ALA A 117 8.56 1.93 -14.07
C ALA A 117 8.85 2.52 -12.69
N LYS A 118 8.94 3.85 -12.61
CA LYS A 118 9.15 4.54 -11.32
C LYS A 118 7.98 4.36 -10.38
N VAL A 119 6.76 4.41 -10.90
CA VAL A 119 5.55 4.17 -10.11
C VAL A 119 5.52 2.73 -9.61
N ALA A 120 5.85 1.75 -10.46
CA ALA A 120 5.93 0.35 -10.05
C ALA A 120 6.95 0.16 -8.93
N ASP A 121 8.15 0.73 -9.06
CA ASP A 121 9.19 0.64 -8.04
C ASP A 121 8.73 1.27 -6.71
N ALA A 122 8.06 2.42 -6.78
CA ALA A 122 7.55 3.10 -5.59
C ALA A 122 6.47 2.28 -4.87
N PHE A 123 5.57 1.62 -5.60
CA PHE A 123 4.61 0.69 -5.00
C PHE A 123 5.31 -0.53 -4.38
N GLY A 124 6.38 -1.02 -4.99
CA GLY A 124 7.20 -2.10 -4.41
C GLY A 124 7.80 -1.71 -3.06
N GLU A 125 8.35 -0.50 -2.96
CA GLU A 125 8.87 0.03 -1.70
C GLU A 125 7.76 0.20 -0.66
N MET A 126 6.59 0.68 -1.08
CA MET A 126 5.41 0.83 -0.22
C MET A 126 4.96 -0.52 0.33
N SER A 127 4.91 -1.54 -0.52
CA SER A 127 4.56 -2.91 -0.11
C SER A 127 5.53 -3.44 0.95
N ALA A 128 6.82 -3.32 0.71
CA ALA A 128 7.86 -3.80 1.62
C ALA A 128 7.80 -3.07 2.98
N ALA A 129 7.63 -1.75 2.96
CA ALA A 129 7.55 -0.95 4.17
C ALA A 129 6.29 -1.27 4.99
N ALA A 130 5.14 -1.41 4.34
CA ALA A 130 3.89 -1.77 5.00
C ALA A 130 3.97 -3.16 5.62
N ARG A 131 4.55 -4.13 4.92
CA ARG A 131 4.70 -5.50 5.40
C ARG A 131 5.63 -5.58 6.62
N ALA A 132 6.76 -4.90 6.57
CA ALA A 132 7.69 -4.87 7.69
C ALA A 132 7.04 -4.28 8.96
N LEU A 133 6.31 -3.19 8.79
CA LEU A 133 5.59 -2.57 9.91
C LEU A 133 4.46 -3.49 10.41
N ALA A 134 3.72 -4.13 9.51
CA ALA A 134 2.66 -5.08 9.87
C ALA A 134 3.20 -6.24 10.71
N ASP A 135 4.33 -6.81 10.32
CA ASP A 135 4.95 -7.92 11.04
C ASP A 135 5.39 -7.49 12.43
N ALA A 136 5.99 -6.31 12.57
CA ALA A 136 6.41 -5.80 13.87
C ALA A 136 5.21 -5.52 14.79
N VAL A 137 4.14 -4.95 14.28
CA VAL A 137 2.92 -4.69 15.06
C VAL A 137 2.26 -6.01 15.47
N ALA A 138 2.21 -6.99 14.56
CA ALA A 138 1.68 -8.32 14.88
C ALA A 138 2.49 -9.03 15.98
N ASP A 139 3.82 -8.89 15.94
CA ASP A 139 4.69 -9.45 16.97
C ASP A 139 4.47 -8.78 18.33
N GLU A 140 4.27 -7.47 18.36
CA GLU A 140 3.91 -6.75 19.58
C GLU A 140 2.57 -7.23 20.15
N ASP A 141 1.56 -7.39 19.29
CA ASP A 141 0.25 -7.89 19.69
C ASP A 141 0.35 -9.31 20.27
N ALA A 142 1.10 -10.19 19.61
CA ALA A 142 1.32 -11.55 20.07
C ALA A 142 2.07 -11.58 21.42
N ALA A 143 3.08 -10.72 21.61
CA ALA A 143 3.81 -10.61 22.87
C ALA A 143 2.90 -10.12 23.99
N ALA A 144 2.03 -9.13 23.72
CA ALA A 144 1.07 -8.61 24.69
C ALA A 144 0.08 -9.70 25.14
N GLU A 145 -0.41 -10.53 24.20
CA GLU A 145 -1.31 -11.65 24.51
C GLU A 145 -0.64 -12.72 25.36
N ARG A 146 0.66 -12.95 25.19
CA ARG A 146 1.42 -13.94 25.98
C ARG A 146 1.89 -13.42 27.33
N ALA A 147 1.81 -12.09 27.56
CA ALA A 147 2.24 -11.51 28.81
C ALA A 147 1.35 -11.95 29.98
N PRO A 148 1.87 -12.08 31.23
CA PRO A 148 1.06 -12.34 32.42
C PRO A 148 -0.04 -11.28 32.59
N VAL A 149 -1.17 -11.67 33.18
CA VAL A 149 -2.33 -10.79 33.38
C VAL A 149 -1.95 -9.46 34.05
N SER A 150 -1.04 -9.50 35.06
CA SER A 150 -0.57 -8.29 35.74
C SER A 150 0.16 -7.32 34.83
N GLU A 151 0.96 -7.82 33.87
CA GLU A 151 1.66 -7.00 32.90
C GLU A 151 0.70 -6.44 31.86
N ARG A 152 -0.29 -7.23 31.40
CA ARG A 152 -1.34 -6.76 30.48
C ARG A 152 -2.14 -5.63 31.11
N ALA A 153 -2.49 -5.74 32.38
CA ALA A 153 -3.21 -4.70 33.09
C ALA A 153 -2.38 -3.41 33.20
N ARG A 154 -1.07 -3.51 33.47
CA ARG A 154 -0.17 -2.35 33.51
C ARG A 154 -0.04 -1.69 32.13
N THR A 155 0.09 -2.45 31.07
CA THR A 155 0.18 -1.94 29.70
C THR A 155 -1.08 -1.18 29.31
N ARG A 156 -2.27 -1.72 29.66
CA ARG A 156 -3.54 -1.06 29.41
C ARG A 156 -3.74 0.20 30.26
N GLY A 157 -3.25 0.20 31.49
CA GLY A 157 -3.33 1.34 32.39
C GLY A 157 -2.39 2.49 32.06
N ALA A 158 -1.38 2.26 31.21
CA ALA A 158 -0.40 3.26 30.79
C ALA A 158 -0.87 4.12 29.62
N ALA A 159 -2.11 3.98 29.18
CA ALA A 159 -2.65 4.72 28.04
C ALA A 159 -2.87 6.21 28.37
#